data_9b7de8f0106e66ef746094259aab31d7
#
_entry.id   9b7de8f0106e66ef746094259aab31d7
#
_cell.length_a   1.000
_cell.length_b   1.000
_cell.length_c   1.000
_cell.angle_alpha   90.00
_cell.angle_beta   90.00
_cell.angle_gamma   90.00
#
_symmetry.space_group_name_H-M   'P 1'
#
loop_
_entity.id
_entity.type
_entity.pdbx_description
1 polymer ?
#
loop_
_entity_poly.entity_id
_entity_poly.type
_entity_poly.pdbx_seq_one_letter_code
_entity_poly.pdbx_strand_id
1 'polypeptide(L)'
;RIPDKPDLAGLEDKWDAVWDNTGIYHFDATKTRDEVFSIDTPPPTVSGSLHVGHVFSYTHTDTIARYQRMAGSEVFYPMGWDDNGLPTERRVQNYFGVRCDPSLPYDPDFTAPDDAGDPKAVGKRPTIAVSRPNFIELCVQLTVEDEKAFEGLFRRLGLSVDWTRTYETINDHCRRISQLAFLDNLNAGQAYQLSL
;
A
#
# COMPACT_ATOMS: atom_id res chain seq x y z
N ARG A 1 2.05 21.30 34.16
CA ARG A 1 0.75 21.17 34.84
C ARG A 1 -0.14 20.23 34.01
N ILE A 2 -0.65 19.18 34.62
CA ILE A 2 -1.58 18.27 33.95
C ILE A 2 -2.94 18.98 33.89
N PRO A 3 -3.59 19.07 32.70
CA PRO A 3 -4.91 19.70 32.61
C PRO A 3 -5.95 18.89 33.38
N ASP A 4 -6.93 19.56 33.95
CA ASP A 4 -8.00 18.95 34.75
C ASP A 4 -8.92 18.04 33.92
N LYS A 5 -9.02 18.31 32.61
CA LYS A 5 -9.70 17.44 31.64
C LYS A 5 -8.73 17.14 30.50
N PRO A 6 -8.36 15.86 30.26
CA PRO A 6 -7.58 15.51 29.11
C PRO A 6 -8.41 15.74 27.84
N ASP A 7 -7.84 16.48 26.90
CA ASP A 7 -8.41 16.65 25.55
C ASP A 7 -7.56 15.82 24.58
N LEU A 8 -8.20 14.90 23.87
CA LEU A 8 -7.56 14.05 22.87
C LEU A 8 -7.65 14.64 21.46
N ALA A 9 -8.43 15.72 21.27
CA ALA A 9 -8.60 16.34 19.96
C ALA A 9 -7.26 16.91 19.44
N GLY A 10 -6.88 16.51 18.22
CA GLY A 10 -5.65 16.96 17.56
C GLY A 10 -4.36 16.33 18.13
N LEU A 11 -4.47 15.33 19.01
CA LEU A 11 -3.30 14.67 19.60
C LEU A 11 -2.55 13.85 18.56
N GLU A 12 -3.27 13.17 17.68
CA GLU A 12 -2.73 12.38 16.60
C GLU A 12 -1.93 13.26 15.63
N ASP A 13 -2.53 14.32 15.12
CA ASP A 13 -1.89 15.25 14.18
C ASP A 13 -0.63 15.90 14.77
N LYS A 14 -0.69 16.26 16.07
CA LYS A 14 0.46 16.81 16.78
C LYS A 14 1.63 15.85 16.83
N TRP A 15 1.38 14.61 17.20
CA TRP A 15 2.45 13.63 17.38
C TRP A 15 2.97 13.11 16.05
N ASP A 16 2.13 12.93 15.04
CA ASP A 16 2.56 12.60 13.67
C ASP A 16 3.57 13.65 13.17
N ALA A 17 3.23 14.94 13.28
CA ALA A 17 4.13 16.02 12.90
C ALA A 17 5.44 16.03 13.70
N VAL A 18 5.42 15.71 15.00
CA VAL A 18 6.63 15.64 15.83
C VAL A 18 7.52 14.48 15.37
N TRP A 19 6.95 13.30 15.12
CA TRP A 19 7.70 12.12 14.70
C TRP A 19 8.32 12.32 13.32
N ASP A 20 7.59 12.89 12.36
CA ASP A 20 8.11 13.21 11.03
C ASP A 20 9.27 14.22 11.10
N ASN A 21 9.09 15.34 11.84
CA ASN A 21 10.10 16.37 11.95
C ASN A 21 11.38 15.92 12.68
N THR A 22 11.25 14.98 13.61
CA THR A 22 12.39 14.45 14.38
C THR A 22 13.05 13.26 13.70
N GLY A 23 12.38 12.61 12.75
CA GLY A 23 12.85 11.39 12.10
C GLY A 23 13.07 10.22 13.05
N ILE A 24 12.34 10.20 14.20
CA ILE A 24 12.57 9.22 15.27
C ILE A 24 12.38 7.75 14.84
N TYR A 25 11.66 7.54 13.77
CA TYR A 25 11.39 6.20 13.22
C TYR A 25 12.19 5.90 11.93
N HIS A 26 13.03 6.85 11.48
CA HIS A 26 13.89 6.61 10.32
C HIS A 26 14.95 5.56 10.65
N PHE A 27 15.12 4.61 9.74
CA PHE A 27 16.08 3.53 9.88
C PHE A 27 17.50 3.99 9.56
N ASP A 28 18.43 3.75 10.48
CA ASP A 28 19.85 3.99 10.29
C ASP A 28 20.53 2.80 9.60
N ALA A 29 20.73 2.91 8.28
CA ALA A 29 21.37 1.89 7.48
C ALA A 29 22.87 1.68 7.77
N THR A 30 23.48 2.49 8.66
CA THR A 30 24.89 2.31 9.07
C THR A 30 25.05 1.27 10.17
N LYS A 31 23.95 0.84 10.80
CA LYS A 31 23.95 -0.16 11.84
C LYS A 31 24.31 -1.55 11.32
N THR A 32 24.97 -2.31 12.18
CA THR A 32 25.31 -3.70 11.90
C THR A 32 24.09 -4.62 12.02
N ARG A 33 24.15 -5.80 11.40
CA ARG A 33 23.06 -6.77 11.45
C ARG A 33 22.65 -7.15 12.89
N ASP A 34 23.60 -7.24 13.81
CA ASP A 34 23.35 -7.63 15.19
C ASP A 34 22.65 -6.54 16.02
N GLU A 35 22.71 -5.29 15.55
CA GLU A 35 22.02 -4.16 16.17
C GLU A 35 20.59 -3.97 15.61
N VAL A 36 20.24 -4.63 14.50
CA VAL A 36 18.99 -4.41 13.76
C VAL A 36 17.95 -5.48 14.07
N PHE A 37 16.76 -5.02 14.39
CA PHE A 37 15.55 -5.85 14.41
C PHE A 37 14.68 -5.50 13.20
N SER A 38 14.50 -6.45 12.30
CA SER A 38 13.68 -6.25 11.09
C SER A 38 12.27 -6.78 11.30
N ILE A 39 11.30 -6.01 10.83
CA ILE A 39 9.89 -6.40 10.78
C ILE A 39 9.51 -6.58 9.31
N ASP A 40 9.07 -7.78 8.98
CA ASP A 40 8.53 -8.13 7.68
C ASP A 40 7.04 -8.43 7.83
N THR A 41 6.21 -7.48 7.41
CA THR A 41 4.75 -7.65 7.38
C THR A 41 4.28 -7.72 5.94
N PRO A 42 3.34 -8.62 5.59
CA PRO A 42 2.72 -8.59 4.29
C PRO A 42 2.13 -7.20 4.03
N PRO A 43 2.36 -6.61 2.85
CA PRO A 43 1.76 -5.33 2.51
C PRO A 43 0.24 -5.47 2.47
N PRO A 44 -0.54 -4.50 3.01
CA PRO A 44 -1.99 -4.54 2.90
C PRO A 44 -2.42 -4.38 1.45
N THR A 45 -3.44 -5.14 1.04
CA THR A 45 -4.05 -4.99 -0.28
C THR A 45 -4.83 -3.68 -0.33
N VAL A 46 -4.43 -2.79 -1.22
CA VAL A 46 -5.01 -1.45 -1.38
C VAL A 46 -6.19 -1.52 -2.36
N SER A 47 -7.30 -2.09 -1.91
CA SER A 47 -8.48 -2.33 -2.76
C SER A 47 -9.80 -2.00 -2.07
N GLY A 48 -9.87 -0.86 -1.45
CA GLY A 48 -11.09 -0.40 -0.77
C GLY A 48 -10.86 0.17 0.61
N SER A 49 -11.86 0.06 1.49
CA SER A 49 -11.77 0.62 2.83
C SER A 49 -10.99 -0.29 3.77
N LEU A 50 -10.16 0.33 4.59
CA LEU A 50 -9.57 -0.32 5.75
C LEU A 50 -10.67 -0.84 6.68
N HIS A 51 -10.46 -1.99 7.26
CA HIS A 51 -11.35 -2.57 8.27
C HIS A 51 -10.59 -2.84 9.58
N VAL A 52 -11.34 -3.14 10.64
CA VAL A 52 -10.78 -3.37 11.99
C VAL A 52 -9.66 -4.42 12.02
N GLY A 53 -9.67 -5.41 11.12
CA GLY A 53 -8.62 -6.41 11.01
C GLY A 53 -7.26 -5.81 10.65
N HIS A 54 -7.20 -4.85 9.73
CA HIS A 54 -5.96 -4.12 9.41
C HIS A 54 -5.45 -3.36 10.64
N VAL A 55 -6.34 -2.58 11.28
CA VAL A 55 -5.99 -1.83 12.51
C VAL A 55 -5.41 -2.75 13.56
N PHE A 56 -6.07 -3.89 13.80
CA PHE A 56 -5.66 -4.86 14.81
C PHE A 56 -4.29 -5.46 14.51
N SER A 57 -4.07 -5.97 13.31
CA SER A 57 -2.82 -6.63 12.89
C SER A 57 -1.63 -5.68 12.95
N TYR A 58 -1.76 -4.49 12.38
CA TYR A 58 -0.64 -3.54 12.33
C TYR A 58 -0.35 -2.90 13.68
N THR A 59 -1.35 -2.70 14.56
CA THR A 59 -1.12 -2.24 15.92
C THR A 59 -0.35 -3.28 16.74
N HIS A 60 -0.63 -4.57 16.57
CA HIS A 60 0.15 -5.62 17.24
C HIS A 60 1.61 -5.60 16.79
N THR A 61 1.84 -5.50 15.49
CA THR A 61 3.19 -5.42 14.93
C THR A 61 3.92 -4.17 15.44
N ASP A 62 3.25 -3.02 15.47
CA ASP A 62 3.82 -1.78 15.97
C ASP A 62 4.17 -1.84 17.47
N THR A 63 3.40 -2.56 18.25
CA THR A 63 3.72 -2.80 19.66
C THR A 63 5.08 -3.50 19.80
N ILE A 64 5.37 -4.49 18.96
CA ILE A 64 6.66 -5.17 18.92
C ILE A 64 7.77 -4.22 18.48
N ALA A 65 7.53 -3.42 17.42
CA ALA A 65 8.48 -2.42 16.95
C ALA A 65 8.88 -1.44 18.05
N ARG A 66 7.92 -0.91 18.78
CA ARG A 66 8.15 0.02 19.89
C ARG A 66 8.90 -0.63 21.05
N TYR A 67 8.54 -1.86 21.39
CA TYR A 67 9.27 -2.61 22.41
C TYR A 67 10.74 -2.79 22.03
N GLN A 68 11.03 -3.19 20.80
CA GLN A 68 12.40 -3.39 20.33
C GLN A 68 13.22 -2.09 20.35
N ARG A 69 12.62 -0.96 19.93
CA ARG A 69 13.29 0.36 20.06
C ARG A 69 13.57 0.72 21.51
N MET A 70 12.63 0.50 22.41
CA MET A 70 12.86 0.73 23.86
C MET A 70 13.91 -0.21 24.45
N ALA A 71 14.07 -1.40 23.90
CA ALA A 71 15.12 -2.36 24.26
C ALA A 71 16.50 -2.00 23.68
N GLY A 72 16.59 -0.98 22.81
CA GLY A 72 17.84 -0.47 22.25
C GLY A 72 18.18 -1.00 20.85
N SER A 73 17.28 -1.75 20.22
CA SER A 73 17.50 -2.21 18.83
C SER A 73 17.19 -1.09 17.84
N GLU A 74 17.98 -1.01 16.77
CA GLU A 74 17.59 -0.30 15.56
C GLU A 74 16.49 -1.11 14.85
N VAL A 75 15.36 -0.47 14.53
CA VAL A 75 14.22 -1.20 13.98
C VAL A 75 14.00 -0.85 12.51
N PHE A 76 14.19 -1.83 11.64
CA PHE A 76 13.80 -1.72 10.22
C PHE A 76 12.34 -2.12 10.06
N TYR A 77 11.48 -1.13 9.88
CA TYR A 77 10.03 -1.31 9.72
C TYR A 77 9.51 -0.48 8.56
N PRO A 78 9.66 -0.96 7.30
CA PRO A 78 9.08 -0.33 6.13
C PRO A 78 7.58 -0.63 6.01
N MET A 79 6.87 0.15 5.18
CA MET A 79 5.49 -0.12 4.77
C MET A 79 5.45 -0.41 3.27
N GLY A 80 4.72 -1.45 2.89
CA GLY A 80 4.43 -1.76 1.50
C GLY A 80 2.94 -1.66 1.19
N TRP A 81 2.62 -1.54 -0.11
CA TRP A 81 1.26 -1.55 -0.63
C TRP A 81 1.11 -2.69 -1.63
N ASP A 82 0.07 -3.52 -1.46
CA ASP A 82 -0.28 -4.57 -2.41
C ASP A 82 -1.34 -4.06 -3.37
N ASP A 83 -0.89 -3.58 -4.54
CA ASP A 83 -1.71 -2.86 -5.52
C ASP A 83 -2.20 -3.74 -6.66
N ASN A 84 -1.92 -5.02 -6.63
CA ASN A 84 -2.26 -5.92 -7.72
C ASN A 84 -3.39 -6.90 -7.37
N GLY A 85 -3.84 -7.63 -8.40
CA GLY A 85 -4.79 -8.71 -8.28
C GLY A 85 -6.25 -8.32 -8.49
N LEU A 86 -7.12 -9.34 -8.47
CA LEU A 86 -8.55 -9.21 -8.72
C LEU A 86 -9.29 -8.21 -7.81
N PRO A 87 -8.96 -8.09 -6.52
CA PRO A 87 -9.61 -7.09 -5.67
C PRO A 87 -9.44 -5.67 -6.19
N THR A 88 -8.19 -5.30 -6.57
CA THR A 88 -7.88 -3.98 -7.15
C THR A 88 -8.60 -3.79 -8.48
N GLU A 89 -8.56 -4.77 -9.40
CA GLU A 89 -9.28 -4.69 -10.67
C GLU A 89 -10.79 -4.50 -10.49
N ARG A 90 -11.41 -5.24 -9.56
CA ARG A 90 -12.83 -5.09 -9.24
C ARG A 90 -13.14 -3.73 -8.62
N ARG A 91 -12.26 -3.21 -7.79
CA ARG A 91 -12.35 -1.87 -7.21
C ARG A 91 -12.39 -0.83 -8.33
N VAL A 92 -11.46 -0.90 -9.29
CA VAL A 92 -11.37 -0.02 -10.46
C VAL A 92 -12.61 -0.12 -11.35
N GLN A 93 -13.05 -1.34 -11.66
CA GLN A 93 -14.27 -1.56 -12.45
C GLN A 93 -15.49 -0.90 -11.82
N ASN A 94 -15.66 -1.04 -10.52
CA ASN A 94 -16.80 -0.47 -9.80
C ASN A 94 -16.69 1.05 -9.67
N TYR A 95 -15.49 1.55 -9.37
CA TYR A 95 -15.24 2.97 -9.16
C TYR A 95 -15.45 3.79 -10.43
N PHE A 96 -14.87 3.36 -11.54
CA PHE A 96 -14.97 4.04 -12.82
C PHE A 96 -16.13 3.55 -13.71
N GLY A 97 -16.77 2.43 -13.39
CA GLY A 97 -17.79 1.82 -14.25
C GLY A 97 -17.23 1.30 -15.56
N VAL A 98 -16.04 0.72 -15.54
CA VAL A 98 -15.35 0.23 -16.72
C VAL A 98 -15.14 -1.28 -16.66
N ARG A 99 -14.83 -1.90 -17.80
CA ARG A 99 -14.29 -3.26 -17.87
C ARG A 99 -13.15 -3.32 -18.89
N CYS A 100 -12.15 -4.11 -18.58
CA CYS A 100 -11.07 -4.37 -19.52
C CYS A 100 -11.56 -5.21 -20.70
N ASP A 101 -11.26 -4.74 -21.91
CA ASP A 101 -11.42 -5.48 -23.17
C ASP A 101 -10.08 -5.46 -23.91
N PRO A 102 -9.31 -6.55 -23.89
CA PRO A 102 -7.97 -6.58 -24.50
C PRO A 102 -7.99 -6.53 -26.03
N SER A 103 -9.16 -6.64 -26.66
CA SER A 103 -9.31 -6.50 -28.12
C SER A 103 -9.31 -5.04 -28.57
N LEU A 104 -9.54 -4.09 -27.67
CA LEU A 104 -9.55 -2.68 -27.96
C LEU A 104 -8.13 -2.11 -28.04
N PRO A 105 -7.86 -1.20 -29.00
CA PRO A 105 -6.60 -0.49 -29.05
C PRO A 105 -6.48 0.51 -27.90
N TYR A 106 -5.25 0.90 -27.58
CA TYR A 106 -5.00 2.00 -26.65
C TYR A 106 -5.59 3.31 -27.16
N ASP A 107 -6.29 4.01 -26.28
CA ASP A 107 -6.85 5.34 -26.54
C ASP A 107 -6.13 6.37 -25.64
N PRO A 108 -5.24 7.21 -26.21
CA PRO A 108 -4.51 8.20 -25.43
C PRO A 108 -5.39 9.37 -24.94
N ASP A 109 -6.56 9.55 -25.53
CA ASP A 109 -7.51 10.63 -25.18
C ASP A 109 -8.61 10.14 -24.23
N PHE A 110 -8.55 8.87 -23.80
CA PHE A 110 -9.53 8.31 -22.87
C PHE A 110 -9.49 9.05 -21.52
N THR A 111 -10.65 9.50 -21.09
CA THR A 111 -10.87 10.11 -19.77
C THR A 111 -11.83 9.27 -18.95
N ALA A 112 -11.57 9.21 -17.64
CA ALA A 112 -12.46 8.53 -16.73
C ALA A 112 -13.85 9.21 -16.72
N PRO A 113 -14.95 8.45 -16.51
CA PRO A 113 -16.29 9.01 -16.39
C PRO A 113 -16.38 10.06 -15.25
N ASP A 114 -17.15 11.13 -15.48
CA ASP A 114 -17.33 12.24 -14.53
C ASP A 114 -17.97 11.82 -13.21
N ASP A 115 -18.75 10.72 -13.21
CA ASP A 115 -19.40 10.15 -12.04
C ASP A 115 -18.57 9.04 -11.36
N ALA A 116 -17.26 8.97 -11.65
CA ALA A 116 -16.34 8.05 -11.01
C ALA A 116 -16.39 8.21 -9.48
N GLY A 117 -16.48 7.07 -8.80
CA GLY A 117 -16.55 7.04 -7.33
C GLY A 117 -17.90 7.39 -6.71
N ASP A 118 -18.93 7.80 -7.48
CA ASP A 118 -20.27 8.01 -6.90
C ASP A 118 -20.93 6.66 -6.55
N PRO A 119 -21.17 6.35 -5.24
CA PRO A 119 -21.80 5.12 -4.83
C PRO A 119 -23.21 4.91 -5.39
N LYS A 120 -23.89 6.02 -5.77
CA LYS A 120 -25.23 5.98 -6.36
C LYS A 120 -25.21 5.56 -7.84
N ALA A 121 -24.07 5.74 -8.49
CA ALA A 121 -23.86 5.36 -9.90
C ALA A 121 -23.47 3.89 -10.05
N VAL A 122 -22.91 3.27 -9.03
CA VAL A 122 -22.44 1.87 -9.07
C VAL A 122 -23.60 0.93 -9.44
N GLY A 123 -23.41 0.15 -10.50
CA GLY A 123 -24.38 -0.83 -11.01
C GLY A 123 -25.60 -0.22 -11.72
N LYS A 124 -25.70 1.11 -11.85
CA LYS A 124 -26.81 1.78 -12.55
C LYS A 124 -26.43 2.32 -13.92
N ARG A 125 -25.16 2.58 -14.14
CA ARG A 125 -24.64 3.06 -15.42
C ARG A 125 -24.21 1.90 -16.32
N PRO A 126 -24.23 2.07 -17.66
CA PRO A 126 -23.63 1.13 -18.58
C PRO A 126 -22.13 1.00 -18.30
N THR A 127 -21.62 -0.23 -18.29
CA THR A 127 -20.18 -0.45 -18.18
C THR A 127 -19.49 -0.11 -19.47
N ILE A 128 -18.47 0.73 -19.43
CA ILE A 128 -17.66 1.14 -20.58
C ILE A 128 -16.54 0.13 -20.79
N ALA A 129 -16.41 -0.41 -22.01
CA ALA A 129 -15.28 -1.24 -22.36
C ALA A 129 -14.06 -0.36 -22.64
N VAL A 130 -12.91 -0.68 -22.03
CA VAL A 130 -11.65 0.05 -22.21
C VAL A 130 -10.53 -0.90 -22.58
N SER A 131 -9.54 -0.43 -23.31
CA SER A 131 -8.36 -1.24 -23.64
C SER A 131 -7.60 -1.65 -22.37
N ARG A 132 -6.79 -2.71 -22.48
CA ARG A 132 -5.95 -3.14 -21.37
C ARG A 132 -4.98 -2.05 -20.87
N PRO A 133 -4.27 -1.29 -21.74
CA PRO A 133 -3.43 -0.19 -21.28
C PRO A 133 -4.22 0.89 -20.53
N ASN A 134 -5.36 1.35 -21.05
CA ASN A 134 -6.19 2.34 -20.36
C ASN A 134 -6.72 1.81 -19.00
N PHE A 135 -7.08 0.53 -18.94
CA PHE A 135 -7.49 -0.09 -17.67
C PHE A 135 -6.35 -0.11 -16.63
N ILE A 136 -5.11 -0.39 -17.08
CA ILE A 136 -3.93 -0.34 -16.20
C ILE A 136 -3.68 1.09 -15.71
N GLU A 137 -3.81 2.10 -16.55
CA GLU A 137 -3.69 3.51 -16.16
C GLU A 137 -4.70 3.88 -15.06
N LEU A 138 -5.96 3.44 -15.21
CA LEU A 138 -6.98 3.65 -14.17
C LEU A 138 -6.65 2.89 -12.88
N CYS A 139 -6.07 1.70 -12.95
CA CYS A 139 -5.62 0.96 -11.77
C CYS A 139 -4.54 1.74 -11.03
N VAL A 140 -3.50 2.21 -11.72
CA VAL A 140 -2.42 3.00 -11.13
C VAL A 140 -2.96 4.31 -10.53
N GLN A 141 -3.88 4.97 -11.21
CA GLN A 141 -4.48 6.20 -10.71
C GLN A 141 -5.22 5.98 -9.39
N LEU A 142 -6.03 4.92 -9.30
CA LEU A 142 -6.87 4.67 -8.12
C LEU A 142 -6.05 4.14 -6.94
N THR A 143 -5.03 3.30 -7.19
CA THR A 143 -4.18 2.78 -6.11
C THR A 143 -3.46 3.91 -5.38
N VAL A 144 -2.93 4.91 -6.09
CA VAL A 144 -2.29 6.09 -5.47
C VAL A 144 -3.22 6.83 -4.49
N GLU A 145 -4.52 6.92 -4.81
CA GLU A 145 -5.49 7.56 -3.90
C GLU A 145 -5.85 6.66 -2.72
N ASP A 146 -6.01 5.37 -2.95
CA ASP A 146 -6.31 4.40 -1.91
C ASP A 146 -5.10 4.26 -0.93
N GLU A 147 -3.85 4.25 -1.41
CA GLU A 147 -2.63 4.26 -0.60
C GLU A 147 -2.58 5.45 0.37
N LYS A 148 -2.85 6.66 -0.13
CA LYS A 148 -2.90 7.86 0.72
C LYS A 148 -3.93 7.74 1.84
N ALA A 149 -5.09 7.12 1.55
CA ALA A 149 -6.12 6.90 2.55
C ALA A 149 -5.66 5.88 3.62
N PHE A 150 -4.94 4.82 3.21
CA PHE A 150 -4.35 3.84 4.12
C PHE A 150 -3.24 4.46 4.96
N GLU A 151 -2.29 5.17 4.36
CA GLU A 151 -1.24 5.88 5.07
C GLU A 151 -1.82 6.86 6.09
N GLY A 152 -2.79 7.67 5.68
CA GLY A 152 -3.44 8.63 6.56
C GLY A 152 -4.07 8.00 7.81
N LEU A 153 -4.70 6.81 7.67
CA LEU A 153 -5.21 6.09 8.84
C LEU A 153 -4.08 5.51 9.70
N PHE A 154 -3.06 4.90 9.10
CA PHE A 154 -1.95 4.31 9.84
C PHE A 154 -1.14 5.37 10.59
N ARG A 155 -0.96 6.56 10.04
CA ARG A 155 -0.38 7.72 10.71
C ARG A 155 -1.23 8.16 11.90
N ARG A 156 -2.55 8.22 11.76
CA ARG A 156 -3.47 8.53 12.88
C ARG A 156 -3.45 7.46 13.98
N LEU A 157 -3.23 6.20 13.66
CA LEU A 157 -2.98 5.14 14.64
C LEU A 157 -1.62 5.30 15.31
N GLY A 158 -0.76 6.16 14.79
CA GLY A 158 0.58 6.40 15.29
C GLY A 158 1.54 5.25 15.04
N LEU A 159 1.39 4.51 13.95
CA LEU A 159 2.32 3.43 13.64
C LEU A 159 3.74 3.97 13.46
N SER A 160 4.69 3.33 14.11
CA SER A 160 6.11 3.72 14.12
C SER A 160 6.89 3.17 12.90
N VAL A 161 6.28 3.33 11.74
CA VAL A 161 6.83 2.93 10.43
C VAL A 161 7.82 3.99 9.95
N ASP A 162 8.85 3.58 9.24
CA ASP A 162 9.69 4.49 8.45
C ASP A 162 9.00 4.84 7.12
N TRP A 163 8.22 5.90 7.12
CA TRP A 163 7.46 6.36 5.94
C TRP A 163 8.34 6.84 4.78
N THR A 164 9.65 6.97 4.97
CA THR A 164 10.60 7.26 3.88
C THR A 164 10.99 6.02 3.08
N ARG A 165 10.58 4.84 3.53
CA ARG A 165 10.91 3.54 2.95
C ARG A 165 9.67 2.75 2.55
N THR A 166 8.71 3.44 1.93
CA THR A 166 7.52 2.78 1.35
C THR A 166 7.85 2.11 0.02
N TYR A 167 7.08 1.09 -0.35
CA TYR A 167 7.17 0.44 -1.65
C TYR A 167 5.79 -0.04 -2.12
N GLU A 168 5.60 -0.10 -3.42
CA GLU A 168 4.44 -0.69 -4.07
C GLU A 168 4.84 -2.02 -4.74
N THR A 169 3.97 -3.05 -4.66
CA THR A 169 4.26 -4.35 -5.28
C THR A 169 4.31 -4.30 -6.80
N ILE A 170 3.77 -3.24 -7.40
CA ILE A 170 3.72 -3.01 -8.85
C ILE A 170 4.77 -2.03 -9.36
N ASN A 171 5.59 -1.43 -8.51
CA ASN A 171 6.62 -0.50 -8.95
C ASN A 171 7.72 -1.21 -9.76
N ASP A 172 8.51 -0.44 -10.49
CA ASP A 172 9.53 -0.99 -11.39
C ASP A 172 10.60 -1.81 -10.67
N HIS A 173 10.93 -1.45 -9.44
CA HIS A 173 11.89 -2.20 -8.62
C HIS A 173 11.36 -3.59 -8.27
N CYS A 174 10.15 -3.67 -7.72
CA CYS A 174 9.53 -4.95 -7.34
C CYS A 174 9.29 -5.84 -8.56
N ARG A 175 8.81 -5.26 -9.67
CA ARG A 175 8.62 -5.99 -10.94
C ARG A 175 9.93 -6.57 -11.46
N ARG A 176 11.00 -5.78 -11.45
CA ARG A 176 12.33 -6.22 -11.88
C ARG A 176 12.86 -7.36 -11.02
N ILE A 177 12.79 -7.24 -9.69
CA ILE A 177 13.27 -8.27 -8.77
C ILE A 177 12.49 -9.58 -8.95
N SER A 178 11.16 -9.51 -9.07
CA SER A 178 10.30 -10.68 -9.29
C SER A 178 10.63 -11.39 -10.60
N GLN A 179 10.87 -10.64 -11.69
CA GLN A 179 11.24 -11.20 -12.97
C GLN A 179 12.63 -11.85 -12.94
N LEU A 180 13.60 -11.22 -12.28
CA LEU A 180 14.94 -11.78 -12.11
C LEU A 180 14.90 -13.09 -11.30
N ALA A 181 14.17 -13.11 -10.19
CA ALA A 181 14.00 -14.30 -9.37
C ALA A 181 13.34 -15.46 -10.16
N PHE A 182 12.36 -15.15 -11.02
CA PHE A 182 11.79 -16.15 -11.90
C PHE A 182 12.80 -16.71 -12.91
N LEU A 183 13.60 -15.84 -13.54
CA LEU A 183 14.64 -16.26 -14.49
C LEU A 183 15.73 -17.11 -13.81
N ASP A 184 16.12 -16.77 -12.60
CA ASP A 184 17.08 -17.57 -11.81
C ASP A 184 16.53 -18.96 -11.51
N ASN A 185 15.25 -19.08 -11.12
CA ASN A 185 14.59 -20.36 -10.93
C ASN A 185 14.48 -21.18 -12.24
N LEU A 186 14.20 -20.52 -13.36
CA LEU A 186 14.19 -21.16 -14.68
C LEU A 186 15.58 -21.70 -15.05
N ASN A 187 16.62 -20.91 -14.86
CA ASN A 187 18.01 -21.30 -15.14
C ASN A 187 18.48 -22.44 -14.22
N ALA A 188 17.99 -22.48 -12.99
CA ALA A 188 18.24 -23.57 -12.04
C ALA A 188 17.40 -24.83 -12.29
N GLY A 189 16.51 -24.82 -13.29
CA GLY A 189 15.63 -25.95 -13.61
C GLY A 189 14.49 -26.15 -12.59
N GLN A 190 14.24 -25.19 -11.73
CA GLN A 190 13.17 -25.23 -10.72
C GLN A 190 11.83 -24.72 -11.26
N ALA A 191 11.85 -23.90 -12.29
CA ALA A 191 10.68 -23.46 -13.02
C ALA A 191 10.63 -24.15 -14.40
N TYR A 192 9.45 -24.67 -14.79
CA TYR A 192 9.26 -25.33 -16.09
C TYR A 192 7.82 -25.15 -16.55
N GLN A 193 7.60 -25.26 -17.86
CA GLN A 193 6.28 -25.21 -18.45
C GLN A 193 5.65 -26.61 -18.47
N LEU A 194 4.42 -26.73 -17.96
CA LEU A 194 3.60 -27.93 -17.99
C LEU A 194 2.30 -27.65 -18.73
N SER A 195 1.91 -28.54 -19.64
CA SER A 195 0.55 -28.54 -20.22
C SER A 195 -0.33 -29.45 -19.38
N LEU A 196 -1.44 -28.92 -18.89
CA LEU A 196 -2.47 -29.64 -18.12
C LEU A 196 -3.59 -30.11 -19.02
#